data_3dd8f1c54a672cf95d4dd200443339dd
#
_entry.id   3dd8f1c54a672cf95d4dd200443339dd
#
_cell.length_a   1.000
_cell.length_b   1.000
_cell.length_c   1.000
_cell.angle_alpha   90.00
_cell.angle_beta   90.00
_cell.angle_gamma   90.00
#
_symmetry.space_group_name_H-M   'P 1'
#
loop_
_entity.id
_entity.type
_entity.pdbx_description
1 polymer ?
#
loop_
_entity_poly.entity_id
_entity_poly.type
_entity_poly.pdbx_seq_one_letter_code
_entity_poly.pdbx_strand_id
1 'polypeptide(L)'
;MSTDFLPELSVSVDEKTGIVRAAYVRVRKGAVDETREVADGRAFADYDANGLLLGIELLAPCEISVLDSLAATEPEPVRRFLCGSPPRELVSA
;
A
#
# COMPACT_ATOMS: atom_id res chain seq x y z
N MET A 1 -4.19 -6.75 23.91
CA MET A 1 -3.33 -6.94 22.88
C MET A 1 -3.24 -5.77 21.96
N SER A 2 -2.11 -5.42 21.72
CA SER A 2 -1.94 -4.26 20.94
C SER A 2 -1.92 -4.62 19.49
N THR A 3 -2.51 -3.83 18.72
CA THR A 3 -2.30 -3.95 17.34
C THR A 3 -1.53 -2.73 16.97
N ASP A 4 -0.51 -2.92 16.24
CA ASP A 4 0.26 -1.80 15.73
C ASP A 4 -0.34 -1.26 14.45
N PHE A 5 -1.62 -1.55 14.20
CA PHE A 5 -2.32 -1.08 13.02
C PHE A 5 -2.54 0.42 13.12
N LEU A 6 -1.85 1.17 12.27
CA LEU A 6 -1.94 2.62 12.19
C LEU A 6 -2.18 3.01 10.74
N PRO A 7 -3.44 2.96 10.28
CA PRO A 7 -3.73 3.19 8.86
C PRO A 7 -3.47 4.63 8.46
N GLU A 8 -2.75 4.79 7.36
CA GLU A 8 -2.43 6.09 6.80
C GLU A 8 -2.38 5.98 5.30
N LEU A 9 -2.87 6.99 4.61
CA LEU A 9 -2.78 7.05 3.16
C LEU A 9 -2.12 8.35 2.75
N SER A 10 -1.05 8.25 1.96
CA SER A 10 -0.39 9.41 1.38
C SER A 10 -0.48 9.30 -0.13
N VAL A 11 -0.78 10.41 -0.80
CA VAL A 11 -0.95 10.42 -2.25
C VAL A 11 -0.03 11.47 -2.85
N SER A 12 0.72 11.09 -3.89
CA SER A 12 1.55 12.01 -4.65
C SER A 12 0.85 12.36 -5.94
N VAL A 13 0.79 13.65 -6.24
CA VAL A 13 0.16 14.12 -7.48
C VAL A 13 1.14 14.98 -8.25
N ASP A 14 0.97 15.04 -9.55
CA ASP A 14 1.69 15.97 -10.40
C ASP A 14 1.11 17.35 -10.16
N GLU A 15 1.94 18.32 -9.78
CA GLU A 15 1.45 19.64 -9.42
C GLU A 15 0.84 20.40 -10.58
N LYS A 16 1.28 20.11 -11.79
CA LYS A 16 0.80 20.80 -12.97
C LYS A 16 -0.50 20.25 -13.49
N THR A 17 -0.68 18.94 -13.42
CA THR A 17 -1.84 18.29 -14.01
C THR A 17 -2.85 17.78 -12.99
N GLY A 18 -2.43 17.63 -11.72
CA GLY A 18 -3.29 17.05 -10.70
C GLY A 18 -3.45 15.55 -10.83
N ILE A 19 -2.67 14.92 -11.71
CA ILE A 19 -2.78 13.47 -11.91
C ILE A 19 -2.06 12.74 -10.77
N VAL A 20 -2.72 11.71 -10.24
CA VAL A 20 -2.14 10.89 -9.18
C VAL A 20 -0.99 10.05 -9.76
N ARG A 21 0.19 10.15 -9.15
CA ARG A 21 1.37 9.43 -9.62
C ARG A 21 1.68 8.23 -8.76
N ALA A 22 1.41 8.31 -7.46
CA ALA A 22 1.73 7.25 -6.54
C ALA A 22 0.89 7.39 -5.29
N ALA A 23 0.76 6.31 -4.54
CA ALA A 23 0.14 6.33 -3.22
C ALA A 23 0.93 5.41 -2.31
N TYR A 24 1.06 5.78 -1.06
CA TYR A 24 1.64 4.92 -0.04
C TYR A 24 0.57 4.61 0.99
N VAL A 25 0.32 3.33 1.19
CA VAL A 25 -0.68 2.86 2.15
C VAL A 25 0.09 2.29 3.33
N ARG A 26 0.07 3.00 4.46
CA ARG A 26 0.74 2.52 5.66
C ARG A 26 -0.22 1.66 6.46
N VAL A 27 0.25 0.51 6.90
CA VAL A 27 -0.53 -0.43 7.69
C VAL A 27 -0.12 -0.40 9.15
N ARG A 28 1.19 -0.40 9.40
CA ARG A 28 1.75 -0.46 10.75
C ARG A 28 2.96 0.42 10.85
N LYS A 29 3.28 0.81 12.08
CA LYS A 29 4.51 1.49 12.38
C LYS A 29 5.61 0.47 12.58
N GLY A 30 6.82 0.78 12.16
CA GLY A 30 7.95 -0.12 12.36
C GLY A 30 9.08 0.22 11.44
N ALA A 31 10.20 -0.47 11.64
CA ALA A 31 11.38 -0.29 10.81
C ALA A 31 11.37 -1.27 9.65
N VAL A 32 11.58 -0.76 8.46
CA VAL A 32 11.59 -1.59 7.25
C VAL A 32 12.85 -2.44 7.24
N ASP A 33 12.67 -3.75 7.13
CA ASP A 33 13.76 -4.69 7.00
C ASP A 33 13.91 -5.15 5.56
N GLU A 34 12.80 -5.31 4.86
CA GLU A 34 12.80 -5.80 3.49
C GLU A 34 11.71 -5.10 2.69
N THR A 35 12.02 -4.77 1.45
CA THR A 35 11.03 -4.26 0.51
C THR A 35 10.94 -5.24 -0.65
N ARG A 36 9.75 -5.70 -0.97
CA ARG A 36 9.51 -6.63 -2.06
C ARG A 36 8.79 -5.96 -3.20
N GLU A 37 9.33 -6.12 -4.39
CA GLU A 37 8.68 -5.63 -5.59
C GLU A 37 7.56 -6.58 -5.99
N VAL A 38 6.39 -6.04 -6.31
CA VAL A 38 5.26 -6.82 -6.80
C VAL A 38 4.65 -6.09 -8.00
N ALA A 39 3.75 -6.75 -8.71
CA ALA A 39 3.03 -6.16 -9.85
C ALA A 39 3.98 -5.57 -10.90
N ASP A 40 5.04 -6.32 -11.22
CA ASP A 40 6.00 -5.94 -12.27
C ASP A 40 6.60 -4.55 -12.06
N GLY A 41 6.94 -4.23 -10.81
CA GLY A 41 7.56 -2.96 -10.48
C GLY A 41 6.57 -1.83 -10.27
N ARG A 42 5.28 -2.13 -10.22
CA ARG A 42 4.27 -1.10 -9.97
C ARG A 42 3.90 -0.96 -8.51
N ALA A 43 4.33 -1.90 -7.68
CA ALA A 43 4.06 -1.82 -6.25
C ALA A 43 5.25 -2.38 -5.48
N PHE A 44 5.44 -1.84 -4.27
CA PHE A 44 6.52 -2.26 -3.39
C PHE A 44 5.96 -2.43 -1.99
N ALA A 45 6.12 -3.62 -1.44
CA ALA A 45 5.61 -3.93 -0.10
C ALA A 45 6.76 -3.94 0.89
N ASP A 46 6.62 -3.18 1.98
CA ASP A 46 7.63 -3.07 3.04
C ASP A 46 7.28 -4.00 4.18
N TYR A 47 8.25 -4.77 4.64
CA TYR A 47 8.08 -5.71 5.75
C TYR A 47 9.09 -5.44 6.84
N ASP A 48 8.72 -5.73 8.09
CA ASP A 48 9.65 -5.63 9.21
C ASP A 48 10.47 -6.92 9.34
N ALA A 49 11.34 -6.97 10.34
CA ALA A 49 12.22 -8.11 10.55
C ALA A 49 11.47 -9.41 10.87
N ASN A 50 10.23 -9.30 11.30
CA ASN A 50 9.39 -10.47 11.61
C ASN A 50 8.51 -10.87 10.43
N GLY A 51 8.63 -10.19 9.29
CA GLY A 51 7.84 -10.49 8.12
C GLY A 51 6.44 -9.89 8.12
N LEU A 52 6.17 -8.93 9.01
CA LEU A 52 4.89 -8.26 9.04
C LEU A 52 4.87 -7.11 8.05
N LEU A 53 3.76 -6.99 7.33
CA LEU A 53 3.58 -5.92 6.34
C LEU A 53 3.46 -4.57 7.03
N LEU A 54 4.31 -3.63 6.65
CA LEU A 54 4.31 -2.28 7.19
C LEU A 54 3.57 -1.30 6.30
N GLY A 55 3.74 -1.43 5.00
CA GLY A 55 3.11 -0.53 4.05
C GLY A 55 3.35 -0.95 2.63
N ILE A 56 2.67 -0.28 1.71
CA ILE A 56 2.74 -0.61 0.29
C ILE A 56 2.78 0.68 -0.50
N GLU A 57 3.77 0.80 -1.38
CA GLU A 57 3.82 1.90 -2.33
C GLU A 57 3.24 1.44 -3.66
N LEU A 58 2.34 2.24 -4.21
CA LEU A 58 1.69 1.94 -5.48
C LEU A 58 2.04 3.04 -6.48
N LEU A 59 2.58 2.65 -7.63
CA LEU A 59 2.96 3.59 -8.68
C LEU A 59 1.93 3.53 -9.80
N ALA A 60 1.39 4.67 -10.17
CA ALA A 60 0.39 4.73 -11.24
C ALA A 60 1.03 4.48 -12.59
N PRO A 61 0.38 3.76 -13.51
CA PRO A 61 -0.86 3.02 -13.31
C PRO A 61 -0.62 1.70 -12.58
N CYS A 62 -1.50 1.35 -11.66
CA CYS A 62 -1.35 0.12 -10.89
C CYS A 62 -2.72 -0.47 -10.63
N GLU A 63 -2.85 -1.77 -10.84
CA GLU A 63 -4.10 -2.45 -10.54
C GLU A 63 -4.25 -2.62 -9.03
N ILE A 64 -5.38 -2.19 -8.51
CA ILE A 64 -5.63 -2.26 -7.08
C ILE A 64 -5.76 -3.69 -6.61
N SER A 65 -6.06 -4.62 -7.51
CA SER A 65 -6.18 -6.04 -7.17
C SER A 65 -4.90 -6.62 -6.54
N VAL A 66 -3.75 -5.99 -6.74
CA VAL A 66 -2.53 -6.43 -6.08
C VAL A 66 -2.68 -6.38 -4.55
N LEU A 67 -3.50 -5.45 -4.05
CA LEU A 67 -3.73 -5.32 -2.62
C LEU A 67 -4.53 -6.50 -2.06
N ASP A 68 -5.37 -7.12 -2.87
CA ASP A 68 -6.13 -8.28 -2.42
C ASP A 68 -5.19 -9.42 -2.05
N SER A 69 -4.17 -9.64 -2.85
CA SER A 69 -3.19 -10.68 -2.57
C SER A 69 -2.38 -10.38 -1.33
N LEU A 70 -1.96 -9.14 -1.18
CA LEU A 70 -1.14 -8.75 -0.04
C LEU A 70 -1.95 -8.75 1.25
N ALA A 71 -3.26 -8.49 1.15
CA ALA A 71 -4.13 -8.44 2.32
C ALA A 71 -4.66 -9.80 2.74
N ALA A 72 -4.46 -10.83 1.92
CA ALA A 72 -5.13 -12.12 2.11
C ALA A 72 -4.87 -12.74 3.50
N THR A 73 -3.69 -12.54 4.05
CA THR A 73 -3.32 -13.11 5.34
C THR A 73 -3.45 -12.13 6.49
N GLU A 74 -3.96 -10.92 6.23
CA GLU A 74 -4.06 -9.89 7.25
C GLU A 74 -5.41 -9.98 7.98
N PRO A 75 -5.46 -9.47 9.23
CA PRO A 75 -6.74 -9.38 9.94
C PRO A 75 -7.73 -8.51 9.20
N GLU A 76 -9.01 -8.68 9.51
CA GLU A 76 -10.08 -7.99 8.79
C GLU A 76 -9.94 -6.47 8.75
N PRO A 77 -9.59 -5.79 9.85
CA PRO A 77 -9.46 -4.32 9.76
C PRO A 77 -8.40 -3.89 8.75
N VAL A 78 -7.29 -4.63 8.68
CA VAL A 78 -6.23 -4.32 7.73
C VAL A 78 -6.70 -4.60 6.31
N ARG A 79 -7.38 -5.73 6.09
CA ARG A 79 -7.90 -6.05 4.77
C ARG A 79 -8.88 -5.00 4.26
N ARG A 80 -9.76 -4.53 5.13
CA ARG A 80 -10.72 -3.49 4.74
C ARG A 80 -10.01 -2.20 4.34
N PHE A 81 -9.00 -1.83 5.12
CA PHE A 81 -8.25 -0.63 4.82
C PHE A 81 -7.53 -0.76 3.48
N LEU A 82 -6.83 -1.87 3.26
CA LEU A 82 -6.07 -2.05 2.03
C LEU A 82 -6.97 -2.10 0.81
N CYS A 83 -8.11 -2.74 0.90
CA CYS A 83 -8.98 -2.91 -0.26
C CYS A 83 -9.87 -1.70 -0.53
N GLY A 84 -10.01 -0.80 0.43
CA GLY A 84 -10.93 0.32 0.28
C GLY A 84 -10.31 1.70 0.18
N SER A 85 -9.01 1.83 0.47
CA SER A 85 -8.40 3.15 0.62
C SER A 85 -7.73 3.74 -0.62
N PRO A 86 -7.08 2.96 -1.49
CA PRO A 86 -6.34 3.57 -2.60
C PRO A 86 -7.24 4.30 -3.58
N PRO A 87 -6.78 5.43 -4.11
CA PRO A 87 -7.57 6.17 -5.09
C PRO A 87 -7.73 5.39 -6.39
N ARG A 88 -8.89 5.50 -6.99
CA ARG A 88 -9.17 4.84 -8.26
C ARG A 88 -8.31 5.37 -9.39
N GLU A 89 -7.85 6.59 -9.25
CA GLU A 89 -7.00 7.22 -10.26
C GLU A 89 -5.70 6.46 -10.51
N LEU A 90 -5.27 5.65 -9.55
CA LEU A 90 -4.09 4.82 -9.76
C LEU A 90 -4.27 3.82 -10.89
N VAL A 91 -5.49 3.35 -11.07
CA VAL A 91 -5.80 2.33 -12.09
C VAL A 91 -5.97 2.96 -13.46
N SER A 92 -6.51 4.16 -13.50
CA SER A 92 -6.90 4.78 -14.76
C SER A 92 -5.89 5.75 -15.31
N ALA A 93 -4.68 5.69 -14.87
CA ALA A 93 -3.63 6.60 -15.34
C ALA A 93 -3.33 6.45 -16.82
#